data_7ccfb24f18fe7a36d3192d1129fcd978
#
_entry.id   7ccfb24f18fe7a36d3192d1129fcd978
#
_cell.length_a   1.000
_cell.length_b   1.000
_cell.length_c   1.000
_cell.angle_alpha   90.00
_cell.angle_beta   90.00
_cell.angle_gamma   90.00
#
_symmetry.space_group_name_H-M   'P 1'
#
loop_
_entity.id
_entity.type
_entity.pdbx_description
1 polymer ?
#
loop_
_entity_poly.entity_id
_entity_poly.type
_entity_poly.pdbx_seq_one_letter_code
_entity_poly.pdbx_strand_id
1 'polypeptide(L)'
;MQIHCVHPGHIGTNIAATARMNDEDFQRDENTRNSIFTRNAPQTQKEMGDLFREGGMHPSKAAQIILNGVKKNKSRIFIGLDAKLLDLSQRLFPKHYHKTWAFFMPLLMIFKDKKPIKSLN
;
A
#
# COMPACT_ATOMS: atom_id res chain seq x y z
N MET A 1 -25.19 -18.72 -8.49
CA MET A 1 -23.97 -18.43 -7.67
C MET A 1 -23.42 -17.09 -8.08
N GLN A 2 -23.17 -16.19 -7.14
CA GLN A 2 -22.55 -14.87 -7.42
C GLN A 2 -21.11 -14.89 -6.96
N ILE A 3 -20.20 -14.41 -7.79
CA ILE A 3 -18.76 -14.36 -7.50
C ILE A 3 -18.32 -12.89 -7.51
N HIS A 4 -17.64 -12.48 -6.45
CA HIS A 4 -17.10 -11.13 -6.28
C HIS A 4 -15.58 -11.21 -6.11
N CYS A 5 -14.84 -10.51 -6.97
CA CYS A 5 -13.39 -10.39 -6.85
C CYS A 5 -13.04 -9.08 -6.13
N VAL A 6 -12.36 -9.20 -5.00
CA VAL A 6 -11.95 -8.05 -4.19
C VAL A 6 -10.48 -7.74 -4.48
N HIS A 7 -10.20 -6.50 -4.86
CA HIS A 7 -8.86 -5.97 -5.10
C HIS A 7 -8.53 -4.96 -4.01
N PRO A 8 -7.87 -5.40 -2.92
CA PRO A 8 -7.46 -4.49 -1.85
C PRO A 8 -6.26 -3.66 -2.30
N GLY A 9 -6.30 -2.37 -1.99
CA GLY A 9 -5.12 -1.52 -1.94
C GLY A 9 -4.46 -1.60 -0.56
N HIS A 10 -3.84 -0.52 -0.12
CA HIS A 10 -3.18 -0.48 1.17
C HIS A 10 -4.20 -0.38 2.30
N ILE A 11 -4.37 -1.48 3.06
CA ILE A 11 -5.22 -1.55 4.25
C ILE A 11 -4.32 -1.60 5.48
N GLY A 12 -4.57 -0.72 6.45
CA GLY A 12 -3.83 -0.60 7.70
C GLY A 12 -4.12 -1.75 8.66
N THR A 13 -3.53 -2.91 8.38
CA THR A 13 -3.61 -4.12 9.21
C THR A 13 -2.28 -4.40 9.89
N ASN A 14 -2.27 -5.33 10.84
CA ASN A 14 -1.04 -5.76 11.54
C ASN A 14 -0.21 -6.79 10.73
N ILE A 15 -0.53 -7.00 9.45
CA ILE A 15 0.12 -8.04 8.64
C ILE A 15 1.64 -7.89 8.59
N ALA A 16 2.14 -6.66 8.45
CA ALA A 16 3.57 -6.39 8.41
C ALA A 16 4.23 -6.58 9.79
N ALA A 17 3.53 -6.24 10.88
CA ALA A 17 4.03 -6.41 12.24
C ALA A 17 4.07 -7.88 12.67
N THR A 18 3.18 -8.73 12.15
CA THR A 18 3.06 -10.15 12.50
C THR A 18 3.70 -11.09 11.47
N ALA A 19 4.22 -10.54 10.37
CA ALA A 19 4.94 -11.32 9.36
C ALA A 19 6.19 -11.96 9.98
N ARG A 20 6.47 -13.21 9.60
CA ARG A 20 7.74 -13.86 9.96
C ARG A 20 8.81 -13.33 9.00
N MET A 21 9.61 -12.42 9.48
CA MET A 21 10.76 -11.90 8.75
C MET A 21 12.02 -12.21 9.55
N ASN A 22 13.09 -12.58 8.86
CA ASN A 22 14.41 -12.67 9.47
C ASN A 22 15.00 -11.26 9.55
N ASP A 23 15.59 -10.91 10.69
CA ASP A 23 16.26 -9.62 10.88
C ASP A 23 17.39 -9.40 9.82
N GLU A 24 17.97 -10.49 9.32
CA GLU A 24 18.95 -10.47 8.25
C GLU A 24 18.38 -9.95 6.91
N ASP A 25 17.08 -10.17 6.64
CA ASP A 25 16.44 -9.69 5.42
C ASP A 25 16.24 -8.16 5.44
N PHE A 26 16.15 -7.56 6.62
CA PHE A 26 16.14 -6.11 6.78
C PHE A 26 17.51 -5.46 6.61
N GLN A 27 18.59 -6.21 6.87
CA GLN A 27 19.96 -5.69 6.80
C GLN A 27 20.62 -5.94 5.44
N ARG A 28 19.98 -6.69 4.55
CA ARG A 28 20.61 -7.33 3.38
C ARG A 28 21.12 -6.39 2.30
N ASP A 29 20.81 -5.11 2.33
CA ASP A 29 21.19 -4.28 1.18
C ASP A 29 21.61 -2.86 1.58
N GLU A 30 22.86 -2.72 2.06
CA GLU A 30 23.47 -1.39 2.22
C GLU A 30 23.52 -0.62 0.89
N ASN A 31 23.63 -1.30 -0.23
CA ASN A 31 23.61 -0.69 -1.57
C ASN A 31 22.22 -0.16 -1.94
N THR A 32 21.16 -0.84 -1.51
CA THR A 32 19.79 -0.36 -1.70
C THR A 32 19.43 0.75 -0.73
N ARG A 33 20.05 0.79 0.47
CA ARG A 33 19.87 1.86 1.47
C ARG A 33 20.33 3.23 1.00
N ASN A 34 21.32 3.30 0.13
CA ASN A 34 21.86 4.55 -0.41
C ASN A 34 21.04 5.12 -1.58
N SER A 35 19.99 4.44 -2.01
CA SER A 35 19.06 4.97 -3.00
C SER A 35 18.22 6.09 -2.37
N ILE A 36 18.02 7.17 -3.11
CA ILE A 36 17.15 8.30 -2.74
C ILE A 36 15.72 7.85 -2.36
N PHE A 37 15.30 6.70 -2.89
CA PHE A 37 13.97 6.12 -2.64
C PHE A 37 13.87 5.36 -1.30
N THR A 38 15.00 4.95 -0.71
CA THR A 38 15.05 4.13 0.50
C THR A 38 15.61 4.87 1.72
N ARG A 39 15.99 6.14 1.56
CA ARG A 39 16.60 6.94 2.64
C ARG A 39 15.74 7.05 3.89
N ASN A 40 14.41 6.95 3.74
CA ASN A 40 13.43 6.95 4.83
C ASN A 40 12.69 5.60 4.94
N ALA A 41 13.27 4.52 4.42
CA ALA A 41 12.66 3.20 4.55
C ALA A 41 12.75 2.73 6.01
N PRO A 42 11.71 2.04 6.52
CA PRO A 42 11.72 1.49 7.86
C PRO A 42 12.88 0.51 8.02
N GLN A 43 13.59 0.61 9.13
CA GLN A 43 14.78 -0.19 9.42
C GLN A 43 14.47 -1.41 10.28
N THR A 44 13.29 -1.44 10.89
CA THR A 44 12.84 -2.52 11.76
C THR A 44 11.46 -3.00 11.35
N GLN A 45 11.15 -4.26 11.67
CA GLN A 45 9.81 -4.83 11.46
C GLN A 45 8.72 -4.01 12.15
N LYS A 46 9.02 -3.45 13.32
CA LYS A 46 8.08 -2.60 14.07
C LYS A 46 7.77 -1.32 13.32
N GLU A 47 8.78 -0.62 12.82
CA GLU A 47 8.60 0.60 12.02
C GLU A 47 7.82 0.32 10.73
N MET A 48 8.10 -0.80 10.08
CA MET A 48 7.33 -1.26 8.91
C MET A 48 5.86 -1.51 9.28
N GLY A 49 5.62 -2.18 10.42
CA GLY A 49 4.28 -2.45 10.93
C GLY A 49 3.50 -1.17 11.23
N ASP A 50 4.13 -0.20 11.87
CA ASP A 50 3.53 1.10 12.20
C ASP A 50 3.24 1.91 10.93
N LEU A 51 4.18 1.96 9.99
CA LEU A 51 4.00 2.60 8.68
C LEU A 51 2.83 2.00 7.90
N PHE A 52 2.73 0.67 7.88
CA PHE A 52 1.62 -0.04 7.23
C PHE A 52 0.29 0.26 7.89
N ARG A 53 0.24 0.26 9.21
CA ARG A 53 -0.99 0.51 9.96
C ARG A 53 -1.47 1.95 9.81
N GLU A 54 -0.59 2.91 9.92
CA GLU A 54 -0.93 4.34 9.85
C GLU A 54 -1.16 4.84 8.42
N GLY A 55 -0.43 4.28 7.47
CA GLY A 55 -0.51 4.69 6.06
C GLY A 55 -1.70 4.12 5.31
N GLY A 56 -2.33 3.05 5.81
CA GLY A 56 -3.39 2.32 5.13
C GLY A 56 -4.81 2.79 5.49
N MET A 57 -5.77 2.32 4.70
CA MET A 57 -7.19 2.51 5.01
C MET A 57 -7.57 1.68 6.24
N HIS A 58 -8.40 2.25 7.14
CA HIS A 58 -8.88 1.51 8.31
C HIS A 58 -9.66 0.24 7.90
N PRO A 59 -9.40 -0.92 8.52
CA PRO A 59 -10.01 -2.21 8.12
C PRO A 59 -11.53 -2.21 8.11
N SER A 60 -12.19 -1.54 9.07
CA SER A 60 -13.65 -1.46 9.10
C SER A 60 -14.23 -0.69 7.91
N LYS A 61 -13.54 0.35 7.43
CA LYS A 61 -13.94 1.07 6.22
C LYS A 61 -13.77 0.20 4.96
N ALA A 62 -12.71 -0.59 4.91
CA ALA A 62 -12.50 -1.57 3.85
C ALA A 62 -13.63 -2.62 3.82
N ALA A 63 -14.00 -3.15 4.99
CA ALA A 63 -15.11 -4.10 5.13
C ALA A 63 -16.45 -3.50 4.65
N GLN A 64 -16.76 -2.26 4.99
CA GLN A 64 -17.97 -1.57 4.50
C GLN A 64 -18.00 -1.44 2.98
N ILE A 65 -16.85 -1.15 2.35
CA ILE A 65 -16.73 -1.07 0.88
C ILE A 65 -17.03 -2.42 0.25
N ILE A 66 -16.49 -3.51 0.82
CA ILE A 66 -16.73 -4.88 0.35
C ILE A 66 -18.22 -5.21 0.45
N LEU A 67 -18.84 -5.03 1.63
CA LEU A 67 -20.26 -5.33 1.84
C LEU A 67 -21.16 -4.54 0.90
N ASN A 68 -20.88 -3.26 0.70
CA ASN A 68 -21.61 -2.43 -0.24
C ASN A 68 -21.42 -2.88 -1.71
N GLY A 69 -20.23 -3.36 -2.05
CA GLY A 69 -19.95 -3.93 -3.38
C GLY A 69 -20.74 -5.21 -3.62
N VAL A 70 -20.78 -6.11 -2.63
CA VAL A 70 -21.57 -7.35 -2.67
C VAL A 70 -23.07 -7.04 -2.80
N LYS A 71 -23.60 -6.15 -1.95
CA LYS A 71 -25.01 -5.72 -2.03
C LYS A 71 -25.41 -5.16 -3.40
N LYS A 72 -24.48 -4.49 -4.08
CA LYS A 72 -24.67 -3.93 -5.43
C LYS A 72 -24.33 -4.91 -6.54
N ASN A 73 -24.10 -6.18 -6.21
CA ASN A 73 -23.73 -7.25 -7.13
C ASN A 73 -22.57 -6.89 -8.08
N LYS A 74 -21.55 -6.19 -7.57
CA LYS A 74 -20.37 -5.85 -8.35
C LYS A 74 -19.44 -7.04 -8.48
N SER A 75 -19.12 -7.44 -9.70
CA SER A 75 -18.16 -8.53 -9.97
C SER A 75 -16.74 -8.17 -9.50
N ARG A 76 -16.37 -6.88 -9.54
CA ARG A 76 -15.06 -6.37 -9.09
C ARG A 76 -15.24 -5.26 -8.06
N ILE A 77 -14.57 -5.40 -6.92
CA ILE A 77 -14.63 -4.45 -5.80
C ILE A 77 -13.21 -3.97 -5.52
N PHE A 78 -12.95 -2.70 -5.78
CA PHE A 78 -11.66 -2.07 -5.52
C PHE A 78 -11.71 -1.29 -4.21
N ILE A 79 -10.73 -1.54 -3.34
CA ILE A 79 -10.59 -0.86 -2.05
C ILE A 79 -9.39 0.08 -2.12
N GLY A 80 -9.66 1.37 -2.03
CA GLY A 80 -8.65 2.42 -2.14
C GLY A 80 -8.49 2.98 -3.56
N LEU A 81 -7.88 4.15 -3.63
CA LEU A 81 -7.58 4.81 -4.90
C LEU A 81 -6.38 4.15 -5.59
N ASP A 82 -5.43 3.66 -4.80
CA ASP A 82 -4.25 2.93 -5.22
C ASP A 82 -4.62 1.68 -6.03
N ALA A 83 -5.57 0.85 -5.54
CA ALA A 83 -6.06 -0.30 -6.27
C ALA A 83 -6.72 0.07 -7.61
N LYS A 84 -7.48 1.17 -7.64
CA LYS A 84 -8.11 1.66 -8.88
C LYS A 84 -7.09 2.18 -9.89
N LEU A 85 -6.08 2.92 -9.40
CA LEU A 85 -5.01 3.44 -10.25
C LEU A 85 -4.17 2.32 -10.85
N LEU A 86 -3.88 1.28 -10.06
CA LEU A 86 -3.19 0.09 -10.55
C LEU A 86 -3.98 -0.62 -11.64
N ASP A 87 -5.27 -0.89 -11.42
CA ASP A 87 -6.12 -1.53 -12.44
C ASP A 87 -6.19 -0.70 -13.72
N LEU A 88 -6.34 0.63 -13.60
CA LEU A 88 -6.38 1.52 -14.74
C LEU A 88 -5.03 1.54 -15.49
N SER A 89 -3.92 1.62 -14.77
CA SER A 89 -2.59 1.66 -15.38
C SER A 89 -2.26 0.36 -16.12
N GLN A 90 -2.66 -0.78 -15.59
CA GLN A 90 -2.50 -2.08 -16.24
C GLN A 90 -3.35 -2.20 -17.52
N ARG A 91 -4.55 -1.61 -17.54
CA ARG A 91 -5.43 -1.62 -18.72
C ARG A 91 -4.94 -0.72 -19.84
N LEU A 92 -4.40 0.45 -19.48
CA LEU A 92 -3.90 1.42 -20.46
C LEU A 92 -2.52 1.03 -21.00
N PHE A 93 -1.65 0.49 -20.14
CA PHE A 93 -0.26 0.20 -20.48
C PHE A 93 0.17 -1.21 -20.04
N PRO A 94 -0.38 -2.28 -20.64
CA PRO A 94 -0.15 -3.66 -20.17
C PRO A 94 1.32 -4.08 -20.20
N LYS A 95 2.12 -3.55 -21.14
CA LYS A 95 3.56 -3.86 -21.26
C LYS A 95 4.47 -2.98 -20.40
N HIS A 96 4.01 -1.78 -20.01
CA HIS A 96 4.85 -0.76 -19.39
C HIS A 96 4.32 -0.28 -18.04
N TYR A 97 3.30 -0.94 -17.45
CA TYR A 97 2.70 -0.52 -16.18
C TYR A 97 3.72 -0.41 -15.04
N HIS A 98 4.77 -1.23 -15.04
CA HIS A 98 5.85 -1.16 -14.05
C HIS A 98 6.65 0.14 -14.14
N LYS A 99 6.86 0.69 -15.36
CA LYS A 99 7.53 1.97 -15.57
C LYS A 99 6.65 3.14 -15.15
N THR A 100 5.35 3.08 -15.46
CA THR A 100 4.39 4.10 -15.01
C THR A 100 4.27 4.11 -13.49
N TRP A 101 4.31 2.94 -12.85
CA TRP A 101 4.30 2.83 -11.40
C TRP A 101 5.56 3.41 -10.76
N ALA A 102 6.73 3.11 -11.30
CA ALA A 102 8.00 3.68 -10.84
C ALA A 102 8.04 5.22 -10.97
N PHE A 103 7.33 5.79 -11.94
CA PHE A 103 7.20 7.24 -12.11
C PHE A 103 6.19 7.85 -11.13
N PHE A 104 5.05 7.18 -10.87
CA PHE A 104 4.00 7.69 -10.00
C PHE A 104 4.29 7.52 -8.50
N MET A 105 5.07 6.49 -8.09
CA MET A 105 5.37 6.23 -6.69
C MET A 105 6.09 7.40 -5.99
N PRO A 106 7.16 7.99 -6.55
CA PRO A 106 7.81 9.13 -5.92
C PRO A 106 6.89 10.35 -5.85
N LEU A 107 6.04 10.56 -6.87
CA LEU A 107 5.08 11.65 -6.89
C LEU A 107 4.03 11.50 -5.76
N LEU A 108 3.52 10.28 -5.53
CA LEU A 108 2.61 9.98 -4.41
C LEU A 108 3.30 10.16 -3.04
N MET A 109 4.57 9.82 -2.91
CA MET A 109 5.33 10.04 -1.68
C MET A 109 5.54 11.54 -1.40
N ILE A 110 5.85 12.35 -2.41
CA ILE A 110 6.02 13.81 -2.27
C ILE A 110 4.71 14.48 -1.79
N PHE A 111 3.55 14.00 -2.24
CA PHE A 111 2.26 14.52 -1.77
C PHE A 111 1.93 14.08 -0.34
N LYS A 112 2.48 12.98 0.15
CA LYS A 112 2.25 12.46 1.52
C LYS A 112 3.10 13.18 2.56
N ASP A 113 4.30 13.64 2.22
CA ASP A 113 5.21 14.36 3.12
C ASP A 113 4.74 15.75 3.55
N LYS A 114 3.62 16.25 3.01
CA LYS A 114 3.03 17.54 3.41
C LYS A 114 2.16 17.50 4.65
N LYS A 115 2.00 16.36 5.35
CA LYS A 115 1.42 16.34 6.68
C LYS A 115 2.51 16.37 7.72
N PRO A 116 2.70 17.49 8.46
CA PRO A 116 3.65 17.53 9.56
C PRO A 116 3.20 16.50 10.60
N ILE A 117 4.12 15.62 10.97
CA ILE A 117 3.99 14.78 12.15
C ILE A 117 3.79 15.73 13.32
N LYS A 118 2.58 15.84 13.84
CA LYS A 118 2.35 16.50 15.13
C LYS A 118 3.11 15.67 16.15
N SER A 119 4.24 16.19 16.63
CA SER A 119 4.91 15.73 17.82
C SER A 119 3.89 15.75 18.95
N LEU A 120 3.48 14.60 19.42
CA LEU A 120 2.79 14.44 20.68
C LEU A 120 3.84 14.60 21.79
N ASN A 121 3.82 15.79 22.43
CA ASN A 121 4.30 15.93 23.77
C ASN A 121 3.41 15.15 24.72
#